data_f80ef9d6066374d5a42626cf13d87604
#
_entry.id   f80ef9d6066374d5a42626cf13d87604
#
_cell.length_a   1.000
_cell.length_b   1.000
_cell.length_c   1.000
_cell.angle_alpha   90.00
_cell.angle_beta   90.00
_cell.angle_gamma   90.00
#
_symmetry.space_group_name_H-M   'P 1'
#
loop_
_entity.id
_entity.type
_entity.pdbx_description
1 polymer ?
#
loop_
_entity_poly.entity_id
_entity_poly.type
_entity_poly.pdbx_seq_one_letter_code
_entity_poly.pdbx_strand_id
1 'polypeptide(L)'
;MTQHTQTPTPRAGSAPTDTDVVVIGSGFGGSVTALRLTEKGYRVTVVEAGRRFEDADLPKTSWRLHKYVWAPKLKLFGIQRVHMMRDVMILAAAGVGGGSLNYANTLYKPGPQFFKDRQWGHITDWESELSPYYDQGRRMLGVVTNPTHTHSDEVMKKVARDMGAEDTFVYTPVGVFFGEKTGGEGKPGERVADPYFGGVGPDRNACIECGECMTGCRHNAKNTLMKNYLALAE
;
A
#
# COMPACT_ATOMS: atom_id res chain seq x y z
N MET A 1 35.30 5.38 -0.20
CA MET A 1 35.43 4.11 -0.95
C MET A 1 34.29 4.05 -1.94
N THR A 2 34.52 4.41 -3.19
CA THR A 2 33.54 4.39 -4.28
C THR A 2 33.41 2.96 -4.78
N GLN A 3 32.30 2.31 -4.43
CA GLN A 3 31.96 1.01 -5.04
C GLN A 3 31.45 1.27 -6.46
N HIS A 4 32.24 0.88 -7.45
CA HIS A 4 31.82 0.76 -8.83
C HIS A 4 30.78 -0.38 -8.91
N THR A 5 29.52 -0.02 -9.07
CA THR A 5 28.47 -0.97 -9.48
C THR A 5 28.74 -1.36 -10.93
N GLN A 6 29.32 -2.54 -11.14
CA GLN A 6 29.42 -3.12 -12.48
C GLN A 6 28.01 -3.53 -12.92
N THR A 7 27.54 -2.91 -13.99
CA THR A 7 26.37 -3.36 -14.73
C THR A 7 26.66 -4.78 -15.24
N PRO A 8 25.81 -5.78 -15.00
CA PRO A 8 26.06 -7.14 -15.49
C PRO A 8 26.09 -7.16 -17.03
N THR A 9 27.19 -7.59 -17.59
CA THR A 9 27.34 -7.76 -19.04
C THR A 9 26.45 -8.93 -19.50
N PRO A 10 25.60 -8.78 -20.53
CA PRO A 10 24.80 -9.87 -21.05
C PRO A 10 25.68 -11.05 -21.49
N ARG A 11 25.34 -12.26 -21.09
CA ARG A 11 26.03 -13.47 -21.58
C ARG A 11 25.89 -13.58 -23.10
N ALA A 12 27.02 -13.60 -23.77
CA ALA A 12 27.06 -13.81 -25.23
C ALA A 12 26.38 -15.18 -25.58
N GLY A 13 25.34 -15.15 -26.39
CA GLY A 13 24.70 -16.33 -26.95
C GLY A 13 23.27 -16.65 -26.55
N SER A 14 22.63 -15.87 -25.65
CA SER A 14 21.18 -15.97 -25.43
C SER A 14 20.42 -15.08 -26.42
N ALA A 15 19.31 -15.56 -26.99
CA ALA A 15 18.36 -14.70 -27.68
C ALA A 15 18.02 -13.53 -26.78
N PRO A 16 17.82 -12.30 -27.31
CA PRO A 16 17.46 -11.15 -26.48
C PRO A 16 16.14 -11.47 -25.75
N THR A 17 16.23 -11.73 -24.47
CA THR A 17 15.04 -11.84 -23.62
C THR A 17 14.51 -10.42 -23.41
N ASP A 18 13.22 -10.20 -23.65
CA ASP A 18 12.60 -8.88 -23.45
C ASP A 18 12.58 -8.46 -21.97
N THR A 19 13.00 -9.34 -21.05
CA THR A 19 13.04 -9.08 -19.61
C THR A 19 14.24 -9.79 -18.95
N ASP A 20 14.83 -9.14 -17.94
CA ASP A 20 15.93 -9.71 -17.14
C ASP A 20 15.38 -10.42 -15.89
N VAL A 21 14.27 -9.92 -15.33
CA VAL A 21 13.65 -10.44 -14.12
C VAL A 21 12.14 -10.49 -14.25
N VAL A 22 11.55 -11.61 -13.87
CA VAL A 22 10.09 -11.77 -13.75
C VAL A 22 9.71 -11.75 -12.26
N VAL A 23 8.83 -10.82 -11.89
CA VAL A 23 8.26 -10.70 -10.53
C VAL A 23 6.83 -11.25 -10.57
N ILE A 24 6.54 -12.26 -9.74
CA ILE A 24 5.20 -12.86 -9.65
C ILE A 24 4.43 -12.19 -8.51
N GLY A 25 3.37 -11.48 -8.89
CA GLY A 25 2.51 -10.70 -8.00
C GLY A 25 2.98 -9.26 -7.82
N SER A 26 2.03 -8.33 -7.94
CA SER A 26 2.23 -6.88 -7.84
C SER A 26 1.83 -6.29 -6.49
N GLY A 27 1.69 -7.12 -5.45
CA GLY A 27 1.42 -6.70 -4.09
C GLY A 27 2.61 -5.95 -3.46
N PHE A 28 2.58 -5.70 -2.14
CA PHE A 28 3.60 -4.90 -1.45
C PHE A 28 5.03 -5.37 -1.74
N GLY A 29 5.33 -6.65 -1.59
CA GLY A 29 6.67 -7.19 -1.86
C GLY A 29 7.07 -7.07 -3.32
N GLY A 30 6.19 -7.49 -4.24
CA GLY A 30 6.47 -7.44 -5.69
C GLY A 30 6.67 -6.03 -6.23
N SER A 31 5.87 -5.07 -5.78
CA SER A 31 6.00 -3.66 -6.20
C SER A 31 7.32 -3.04 -5.75
N VAL A 32 7.71 -3.29 -4.49
CA VAL A 32 9.00 -2.81 -3.97
C VAL A 32 10.15 -3.45 -4.74
N THR A 33 10.07 -4.77 -4.97
CA THR A 33 11.08 -5.51 -5.75
C THR A 33 11.19 -4.96 -7.18
N ALA A 34 10.06 -4.73 -7.84
CA ALA A 34 10.04 -4.18 -9.20
C ALA A 34 10.77 -2.83 -9.25
N LEU A 35 10.39 -1.87 -8.38
CA LEU A 35 11.02 -0.56 -8.35
C LEU A 35 12.53 -0.67 -8.04
N ARG A 36 12.93 -1.44 -7.00
CA ARG A 36 14.35 -1.57 -6.64
C ARG A 36 15.20 -2.21 -7.73
N LEU A 37 14.63 -3.08 -8.54
CA LEU A 37 15.33 -3.69 -9.68
C LEU A 37 15.41 -2.74 -10.87
N THR A 38 14.34 -2.02 -11.21
CA THR A 38 14.36 -1.02 -12.30
C THR A 38 15.32 0.12 -11.99
N GLU A 39 15.39 0.60 -10.75
CA GLU A 39 16.40 1.59 -10.31
C GLU A 39 17.86 1.11 -10.49
N LYS A 40 18.08 -0.21 -10.52
CA LYS A 40 19.39 -0.82 -10.80
C LYS A 40 19.63 -1.09 -12.30
N GLY A 41 18.69 -0.70 -13.16
CA GLY A 41 18.78 -0.85 -14.61
C GLY A 41 18.33 -2.21 -15.16
N TYR A 42 17.70 -3.07 -14.36
CA TYR A 42 17.10 -4.33 -14.86
C TYR A 42 15.78 -4.06 -15.58
N ARG A 43 15.55 -4.82 -16.67
CA ARG A 43 14.24 -4.88 -17.32
C ARG A 43 13.36 -5.84 -16.54
N VAL A 44 12.29 -5.34 -15.93
CA VAL A 44 11.45 -6.12 -15.03
C VAL A 44 10.06 -6.31 -15.64
N THR A 45 9.60 -7.56 -15.65
CA THR A 45 8.21 -7.90 -15.98
C THR A 45 7.49 -8.33 -14.72
N VAL A 46 6.39 -7.67 -14.39
CA VAL A 46 5.52 -8.05 -13.25
C VAL A 46 4.30 -8.79 -13.77
N VAL A 47 4.08 -10.01 -13.28
CA VAL A 47 2.92 -10.85 -13.63
C VAL A 47 1.94 -10.89 -12.48
N GLU A 48 0.71 -10.45 -12.72
CA GLU A 48 -0.35 -10.36 -11.71
C GLU A 48 -1.56 -11.24 -12.10
N ALA A 49 -2.15 -11.93 -11.12
CA ALA A 49 -3.31 -12.80 -11.35
C ALA A 49 -4.59 -12.01 -11.65
N GLY A 50 -4.75 -10.85 -11.05
CA GLY A 50 -5.87 -9.95 -11.27
C GLY A 50 -5.58 -8.90 -12.35
N ARG A 51 -6.59 -8.11 -12.68
CA ARG A 51 -6.45 -7.05 -13.68
C ARG A 51 -5.95 -5.74 -13.07
N ARG A 52 -5.51 -4.81 -13.93
CA ARG A 52 -5.32 -3.41 -13.54
C ARG A 52 -6.69 -2.74 -13.45
N PHE A 53 -6.95 -2.05 -12.35
CA PHE A 53 -8.18 -1.31 -12.11
C PHE A 53 -7.88 0.19 -12.15
N GLU A 54 -8.61 0.90 -13.00
CA GLU A 54 -8.68 2.35 -12.90
C GLU A 54 -9.62 2.75 -11.76
N ASP A 55 -9.47 3.96 -11.22
CA ASP A 55 -10.30 4.42 -10.09
C ASP A 55 -11.81 4.31 -10.37
N ALA A 56 -12.24 4.58 -11.60
CA ALA A 56 -13.64 4.45 -12.03
C ALA A 56 -14.17 3.02 -12.11
N ASP A 57 -13.28 2.03 -12.25
CA ASP A 57 -13.65 0.61 -12.33
C ASP A 57 -14.02 0.03 -10.97
N LEU A 58 -13.48 0.63 -9.89
CA LEU A 58 -13.66 0.14 -8.54
C LEU A 58 -15.14 0.17 -8.11
N PRO A 59 -15.59 -0.81 -7.33
CA PRO A 59 -16.99 -0.92 -6.96
C PRO A 59 -17.41 0.21 -6.01
N LYS A 60 -18.64 0.75 -6.22
CA LYS A 60 -19.24 1.71 -5.28
C LYS A 60 -19.63 1.09 -3.96
N THR A 61 -19.82 -0.23 -3.94
CA THR A 61 -20.27 -0.96 -2.75
C THR A 61 -19.89 -2.43 -2.90
N SER A 62 -19.66 -3.12 -1.77
CA SER A 62 -19.42 -4.56 -1.72
C SER A 62 -20.60 -5.41 -2.23
N TRP A 63 -21.81 -4.87 -2.27
CA TRP A 63 -22.99 -5.54 -2.83
C TRP A 63 -22.92 -5.76 -4.34
N ARG A 64 -22.07 -5.04 -5.06
CA ARG A 64 -21.81 -5.29 -6.48
C ARG A 64 -20.81 -6.44 -6.64
N LEU A 65 -21.25 -7.67 -6.34
CA LEU A 65 -20.39 -8.86 -6.27
C LEU A 65 -19.53 -9.06 -7.52
N HIS A 66 -20.06 -8.83 -8.72
CA HIS A 66 -19.34 -8.98 -9.97
C HIS A 66 -18.15 -8.01 -10.13
N LYS A 67 -18.18 -6.86 -9.45
CA LYS A 67 -17.06 -5.89 -9.41
C LYS A 67 -16.20 -6.04 -8.16
N TYR A 68 -16.75 -6.61 -7.09
CA TYR A 68 -16.08 -6.67 -5.80
C TYR A 68 -15.37 -7.99 -5.56
N VAL A 69 -16.01 -9.13 -5.83
CA VAL A 69 -15.49 -10.47 -5.49
C VAL A 69 -14.60 -11.01 -6.58
N TRP A 70 -13.47 -11.60 -6.18
CA TRP A 70 -12.58 -12.38 -7.03
C TRP A 70 -12.88 -13.87 -6.82
N ALA A 71 -13.55 -14.49 -7.78
CA ALA A 71 -13.83 -15.91 -7.84
C ALA A 71 -13.87 -16.38 -9.31
N PRO A 72 -12.70 -16.59 -9.96
CA PRO A 72 -12.60 -16.90 -11.40
C PRO A 72 -13.45 -18.10 -11.82
N LYS A 73 -13.59 -19.12 -10.96
CA LYS A 73 -14.46 -20.29 -11.21
C LYS A 73 -15.94 -19.90 -11.40
N LEU A 74 -16.35 -18.79 -10.82
CA LEU A 74 -17.69 -18.21 -10.96
C LEU A 74 -17.72 -17.04 -11.95
N LYS A 75 -16.64 -16.83 -12.73
CA LYS A 75 -16.47 -15.70 -13.64
C LYS A 75 -16.55 -14.32 -12.96
N LEU A 76 -16.20 -14.25 -11.70
CA LEU A 76 -16.11 -13.00 -10.93
C LEU A 76 -14.65 -12.54 -10.87
N PHE A 77 -14.38 -11.31 -11.33
CA PHE A 77 -13.03 -10.76 -11.44
C PHE A 77 -12.91 -9.39 -10.75
N GLY A 78 -13.46 -9.30 -9.54
CA GLY A 78 -13.34 -8.12 -8.69
C GLY A 78 -12.01 -8.06 -7.93
N ILE A 79 -11.92 -7.18 -6.94
CA ILE A 79 -10.69 -6.93 -6.18
C ILE A 79 -10.54 -7.80 -4.93
N GLN A 80 -11.64 -8.38 -4.41
CA GLN A 80 -11.67 -9.01 -3.10
C GLN A 80 -11.64 -10.54 -3.22
N ARG A 81 -10.55 -11.14 -2.76
CA ARG A 81 -10.45 -12.60 -2.53
C ARG A 81 -10.87 -12.88 -1.09
N VAL A 82 -11.66 -13.94 -0.90
CA VAL A 82 -12.05 -14.42 0.42
C VAL A 82 -11.59 -15.86 0.55
N HIS A 83 -10.77 -16.16 1.54
CA HIS A 83 -10.36 -17.50 1.88
C HIS A 83 -10.98 -17.88 3.23
N MET A 84 -11.91 -18.82 3.18
CA MET A 84 -12.51 -19.39 4.38
C MET A 84 -11.68 -20.57 4.84
N MET A 85 -11.15 -20.50 6.04
CA MET A 85 -10.51 -21.61 6.75
C MET A 85 -11.37 -21.99 7.95
N ARG A 86 -10.98 -23.06 8.65
CA ARG A 86 -11.76 -23.56 9.79
C ARG A 86 -12.04 -22.50 10.86
N ASP A 87 -11.00 -21.77 11.26
CA ASP A 87 -11.05 -20.85 12.39
C ASP A 87 -10.76 -19.39 11.98
N VAL A 88 -10.45 -19.13 10.70
CA VAL A 88 -10.02 -17.83 10.19
C VAL A 88 -10.62 -17.56 8.82
N MET A 89 -11.08 -16.33 8.62
CA MET A 89 -11.41 -15.78 7.31
C MET A 89 -10.32 -14.81 6.87
N ILE A 90 -9.69 -15.09 5.73
CA ILE A 90 -8.63 -14.21 5.19
C ILE A 90 -9.21 -13.39 4.04
N LEU A 91 -9.14 -12.07 4.19
CA LEU A 91 -9.44 -11.12 3.13
C LEU A 91 -8.14 -10.73 2.42
N ALA A 92 -8.03 -11.06 1.16
CA ALA A 92 -6.89 -10.72 0.31
C ALA A 92 -7.37 -9.97 -0.93
N ALA A 93 -6.45 -9.41 -1.69
CA ALA A 93 -6.82 -8.76 -2.94
C ALA A 93 -6.29 -9.52 -4.16
N ALA A 94 -6.93 -9.29 -5.31
CA ALA A 94 -6.49 -9.69 -6.63
C ALA A 94 -6.61 -8.48 -7.57
N GLY A 95 -5.50 -8.15 -8.22
CA GLY A 95 -5.37 -6.97 -9.09
C GLY A 95 -4.02 -6.32 -8.94
N VAL A 96 -3.65 -5.52 -9.92
CA VAL A 96 -2.38 -4.77 -9.89
C VAL A 96 -2.36 -3.85 -8.67
N GLY A 97 -1.35 -4.02 -7.81
CA GLY A 97 -1.24 -3.38 -6.51
C GLY A 97 -1.65 -4.25 -5.32
N GLY A 98 -2.18 -5.47 -5.58
CA GLY A 98 -2.48 -6.46 -4.54
C GLY A 98 -3.30 -5.90 -3.38
N GLY A 99 -2.91 -6.23 -2.15
CA GLY A 99 -3.59 -5.81 -0.91
C GLY A 99 -3.78 -4.31 -0.73
N SER A 100 -3.04 -3.48 -1.45
CA SER A 100 -3.23 -2.03 -1.42
C SER A 100 -4.56 -1.57 -2.04
N LEU A 101 -5.20 -2.42 -2.84
CA LEU A 101 -6.51 -2.12 -3.42
C LEU A 101 -7.63 -2.12 -2.39
N ASN A 102 -7.59 -3.02 -1.40
CA ASN A 102 -8.68 -3.25 -0.46
C ASN A 102 -8.34 -3.04 1.02
N TYR A 103 -7.09 -2.65 1.37
CA TYR A 103 -6.80 -2.30 2.76
C TYR A 103 -7.57 -1.05 3.20
N ALA A 104 -7.88 -0.98 4.51
CA ALA A 104 -8.67 0.11 5.10
C ALA A 104 -7.83 1.38 5.37
N ASN A 105 -6.85 1.67 4.53
CA ASN A 105 -5.90 2.80 4.60
C ASN A 105 -4.97 2.86 5.83
N THR A 106 -5.15 2.03 6.82
CA THR A 106 -4.40 2.03 8.07
C THR A 106 -3.01 1.42 7.90
N LEU A 107 -1.97 2.12 8.38
CA LEU A 107 -0.56 1.74 8.22
C LEU A 107 0.23 1.94 9.54
N TYR A 108 -0.02 1.08 10.51
CA TYR A 108 0.74 1.06 11.76
C TYR A 108 2.13 0.46 11.59
N LYS A 109 3.11 1.03 12.32
CA LYS A 109 4.35 0.32 12.63
C LYS A 109 4.06 -0.57 13.86
N PRO A 110 4.47 -1.83 13.86
CA PRO A 110 4.33 -2.70 15.03
C PRO A 110 5.01 -2.13 16.27
N GLY A 111 4.44 -2.40 17.44
CA GLY A 111 5.08 -2.06 18.71
C GLY A 111 6.28 -2.96 19.03
N PRO A 112 7.11 -2.60 20.03
CA PRO A 112 8.35 -3.33 20.37
C PRO A 112 8.15 -4.83 20.68
N GLN A 113 6.98 -5.21 21.20
CA GLN A 113 6.66 -6.61 21.50
C GLN A 113 6.65 -7.50 20.26
N PHE A 114 6.23 -6.96 19.09
CA PHE A 114 6.25 -7.69 17.83
C PHE A 114 7.68 -8.10 17.45
N PHE A 115 8.63 -7.19 17.58
CA PHE A 115 10.03 -7.44 17.22
C PHE A 115 10.72 -8.43 18.16
N LYS A 116 10.21 -8.58 19.39
CA LYS A 116 10.72 -9.47 20.44
C LYS A 116 9.94 -10.78 20.55
N ASP A 117 9.04 -11.08 19.61
CA ASP A 117 8.28 -12.33 19.64
C ASP A 117 9.21 -13.54 19.68
N ARG A 118 8.87 -14.53 20.52
CA ARG A 118 9.69 -15.73 20.76
C ARG A 118 9.99 -16.53 19.48
N GLN A 119 9.18 -16.40 18.44
CA GLN A 119 9.35 -17.11 17.18
C GLN A 119 10.51 -16.56 16.35
N TRP A 120 10.82 -15.26 16.43
CA TRP A 120 11.84 -14.62 15.61
C TRP A 120 12.75 -13.65 16.35
N GLY A 121 12.36 -13.14 17.54
CA GLY A 121 13.12 -12.12 18.29
C GLY A 121 14.52 -12.55 18.73
N HIS A 122 14.81 -13.87 18.69
CA HIS A 122 16.13 -14.43 19.01
C HIS A 122 17.11 -14.40 17.83
N ILE A 123 16.66 -14.06 16.61
CA ILE A 123 17.48 -14.13 15.39
C ILE A 123 18.37 -12.89 15.28
N THR A 124 17.79 -11.70 15.47
CA THR A 124 18.50 -10.41 15.40
C THR A 124 17.67 -9.31 16.09
N ASP A 125 18.23 -8.11 16.24
CA ASP A 125 17.48 -6.91 16.61
C ASP A 125 16.64 -6.38 15.44
N TRP A 126 15.49 -7.02 15.25
CA TRP A 126 14.56 -6.67 14.17
C TRP A 126 14.07 -5.23 14.21
N GLU A 127 13.94 -4.64 15.40
CA GLU A 127 13.48 -3.25 15.51
C GLU A 127 14.50 -2.28 14.90
N SER A 128 15.76 -2.45 15.24
CA SER A 128 16.84 -1.64 14.66
C SER A 128 17.01 -1.88 13.16
N GLU A 129 16.99 -3.14 12.73
CA GLU A 129 17.18 -3.47 11.30
C GLU A 129 16.03 -3.00 10.41
N LEU A 130 14.78 -3.14 10.86
CA LEU A 130 13.61 -2.83 10.04
C LEU A 130 13.16 -1.37 10.12
N SER A 131 13.56 -0.61 11.15
CA SER A 131 13.14 0.79 11.32
C SER A 131 13.39 1.67 10.10
N PRO A 132 14.56 1.65 9.44
CA PRO A 132 14.78 2.47 8.23
C PRO A 132 13.83 2.12 7.09
N TYR A 133 13.46 0.85 6.95
CA TYR A 133 12.53 0.37 5.92
C TYR A 133 11.08 0.73 6.24
N TYR A 134 10.69 0.75 7.52
CA TYR A 134 9.39 1.29 7.93
C TYR A 134 9.30 2.78 7.60
N ASP A 135 10.33 3.55 7.87
CA ASP A 135 10.36 4.99 7.57
C ASP A 135 10.33 5.22 6.05
N GLN A 136 11.04 4.42 5.27
CA GLN A 136 10.97 4.47 3.81
C GLN A 136 9.56 4.10 3.31
N GLY A 137 8.97 3.02 3.81
CA GLY A 137 7.61 2.61 3.47
C GLY A 137 6.57 3.68 3.80
N ARG A 138 6.69 4.33 4.96
CA ARG A 138 5.82 5.45 5.36
C ARG A 138 5.91 6.62 4.38
N ARG A 139 7.12 7.01 3.95
CA ARG A 139 7.30 8.06 2.94
C ARG A 139 6.69 7.67 1.61
N MET A 140 6.99 6.47 1.11
CA MET A 140 6.50 5.99 -0.19
C MET A 140 4.97 5.83 -0.23
N LEU A 141 4.36 5.46 0.89
CA LEU A 141 2.92 5.32 1.02
C LEU A 141 2.23 6.60 1.51
N GLY A 142 2.98 7.71 1.64
CA GLY A 142 2.44 9.01 2.04
C GLY A 142 1.66 8.94 3.35
N VAL A 143 2.22 8.25 4.37
CA VAL A 143 1.54 8.02 5.64
C VAL A 143 1.47 9.31 6.45
N VAL A 144 0.27 9.69 6.82
CA VAL A 144 -0.03 10.82 7.69
C VAL A 144 -0.92 10.36 8.86
N THR A 145 -0.92 11.12 9.94
CA THR A 145 -1.94 10.92 10.99
C THR A 145 -3.30 11.36 10.44
N ASN A 146 -4.37 10.59 10.70
CA ASN A 146 -5.71 10.98 10.30
C ASN A 146 -6.05 12.38 10.83
N PRO A 147 -6.31 13.36 9.96
CA PRO A 147 -6.57 14.74 10.39
C PRO A 147 -7.99 14.98 10.90
N THR A 148 -8.89 14.02 10.68
CA THR A 148 -10.30 14.13 11.06
C THR A 148 -10.56 13.38 12.36
N HIS A 149 -11.01 14.10 13.35
CA HIS A 149 -11.35 13.58 14.67
C HIS A 149 -12.87 13.55 14.81
N THR A 150 -13.39 12.41 15.22
CA THR A 150 -14.83 12.18 15.39
C THR A 150 -15.20 12.09 16.87
N HIS A 151 -16.49 12.14 17.17
CA HIS A 151 -16.98 11.89 18.53
C HIS A 151 -16.54 10.51 19.06
N SER A 152 -16.42 9.50 18.19
CA SER A 152 -15.93 8.17 18.57
C SER A 152 -14.48 8.22 19.08
N ASP A 153 -13.63 9.03 18.45
CA ASP A 153 -12.24 9.20 18.89
C ASP A 153 -12.17 9.84 20.29
N GLU A 154 -13.00 10.84 20.53
CA GLU A 154 -13.07 11.51 21.85
C GLU A 154 -13.58 10.55 22.95
N VAL A 155 -14.56 9.70 22.63
CA VAL A 155 -15.03 8.66 23.54
C VAL A 155 -13.92 7.66 23.85
N MET A 156 -13.22 7.17 22.84
CA MET A 156 -12.11 6.23 23.01
C MET A 156 -10.97 6.84 23.84
N LYS A 157 -10.63 8.10 23.58
CA LYS A 157 -9.61 8.82 24.34
C LYS A 157 -10.03 8.97 25.81
N LYS A 158 -11.31 9.27 26.06
CA LYS A 158 -11.85 9.33 27.42
C LYS A 158 -11.76 7.95 28.12
N VAL A 159 -12.13 6.87 27.43
CA VAL A 159 -12.02 5.52 28.00
C VAL A 159 -10.56 5.20 28.32
N ALA A 160 -9.61 5.50 27.43
CA ALA A 160 -8.18 5.30 27.71
C ALA A 160 -7.73 6.05 28.96
N ARG A 161 -8.18 7.30 29.13
CA ARG A 161 -7.92 8.10 30.35
C ARG A 161 -8.52 7.47 31.59
N ASP A 162 -9.77 7.06 31.55
CA ASP A 162 -10.47 6.43 32.67
C ASP A 162 -9.81 5.10 33.07
N MET A 163 -9.11 4.45 32.14
CA MET A 163 -8.30 3.23 32.37
C MET A 163 -6.86 3.51 32.79
N GLY A 164 -6.43 4.77 32.90
CA GLY A 164 -5.05 5.14 33.21
C GLY A 164 -4.05 4.86 32.07
N ALA A 165 -4.52 4.76 30.83
CA ALA A 165 -3.76 4.41 29.63
C ALA A 165 -3.86 5.49 28.52
N GLU A 166 -4.09 6.75 28.88
CA GLU A 166 -4.27 7.85 27.90
C GLU A 166 -3.05 8.05 27.01
N ASP A 167 -1.85 7.78 27.51
CA ASP A 167 -0.59 7.83 26.77
C ASP A 167 -0.48 6.79 25.65
N THR A 168 -1.30 5.75 25.70
CA THR A 168 -1.38 4.73 24.64
C THR A 168 -2.33 5.10 23.52
N PHE A 169 -3.15 6.13 23.69
CA PHE A 169 -4.08 6.58 22.66
C PHE A 169 -3.34 7.33 21.54
N VAL A 170 -3.50 6.87 20.32
CA VAL A 170 -2.94 7.52 19.13
C VAL A 170 -3.99 7.61 18.02
N TYR A 171 -4.01 8.74 17.32
CA TYR A 171 -4.79 8.83 16.08
C TYR A 171 -4.16 7.96 14.99
N THR A 172 -5.00 7.29 14.21
CA THR A 172 -4.58 6.28 13.25
C THR A 172 -3.68 6.84 12.15
N PRO A 173 -2.49 6.27 11.93
CA PRO A 173 -1.69 6.58 10.75
C PRO A 173 -2.33 5.97 9.51
N VAL A 174 -2.52 6.76 8.46
CA VAL A 174 -3.25 6.37 7.25
C VAL A 174 -2.50 6.75 5.97
N GLY A 175 -2.60 5.90 4.94
CA GLY A 175 -2.02 6.13 3.62
C GLY A 175 -3.02 6.78 2.67
N VAL A 176 -3.39 8.02 2.94
CA VAL A 176 -4.37 8.79 2.17
C VAL A 176 -3.89 10.21 1.97
N PHE A 177 -4.12 10.78 0.81
CA PHE A 177 -3.84 12.18 0.52
C PHE A 177 -5.02 13.05 0.97
N PHE A 178 -4.82 13.97 1.91
CA PHE A 178 -5.86 14.85 2.45
C PHE A 178 -5.73 16.30 1.98
N GLY A 179 -4.73 16.62 1.16
CA GLY A 179 -4.52 17.98 0.68
C GLY A 179 -4.30 18.99 1.81
N GLU A 180 -5.06 20.09 1.80
CA GLU A 180 -4.91 21.19 2.78
C GLU A 180 -5.07 20.76 4.24
N LYS A 181 -5.84 19.71 4.53
CA LYS A 181 -6.01 19.20 5.91
C LYS A 181 -4.73 18.65 6.52
N THR A 182 -3.72 18.34 5.73
CA THR A 182 -2.41 17.86 6.18
C THR A 182 -1.27 18.78 5.77
N GLY A 183 -1.58 20.06 5.48
CA GLY A 183 -0.60 21.07 5.11
C GLY A 183 -0.11 21.02 3.66
N GLY A 184 -0.76 20.22 2.80
CA GLY A 184 -0.53 20.18 1.36
C GLY A 184 -1.49 21.10 0.60
N GLU A 185 -1.48 20.99 -0.71
CA GLU A 185 -2.40 21.68 -1.61
C GLU A 185 -3.65 20.83 -1.87
N GLY A 186 -4.75 21.49 -2.29
CA GLY A 186 -6.00 20.88 -2.72
C GLY A 186 -7.05 20.72 -1.63
N LYS A 187 -8.23 21.22 -1.92
CA LYS A 187 -9.45 21.02 -1.12
C LYS A 187 -10.01 19.60 -1.33
N PRO A 188 -10.89 19.11 -0.43
CA PRO A 188 -11.50 17.80 -0.60
C PRO A 188 -12.08 17.60 -2.01
N GLY A 189 -11.64 16.55 -2.72
CA GLY A 189 -12.01 16.23 -4.11
C GLY A 189 -11.17 16.93 -5.18
N GLU A 190 -10.42 17.97 -4.86
CA GLU A 190 -9.59 18.71 -5.81
C GLU A 190 -8.38 17.88 -6.26
N ARG A 191 -8.04 17.98 -7.54
CA ARG A 191 -6.88 17.31 -8.15
C ARG A 191 -5.64 18.17 -8.00
N VAL A 192 -4.57 17.55 -7.56
CA VAL A 192 -3.25 18.15 -7.37
C VAL A 192 -2.22 17.31 -8.15
N ALA A 193 -1.29 17.97 -8.82
CA ALA A 193 -0.15 17.31 -9.45
C ALA A 193 0.74 16.68 -8.38
N ASP A 194 1.27 15.51 -8.65
CA ASP A 194 2.12 14.70 -7.78
C ASP A 194 2.56 15.35 -6.44
N PRO A 195 1.88 15.08 -5.33
CA PRO A 195 2.25 15.68 -4.03
C PRO A 195 3.38 14.96 -3.29
N TYR A 196 3.97 13.89 -3.88
CA TYR A 196 4.87 12.99 -3.15
C TYR A 196 6.26 12.82 -3.76
N PHE A 197 6.40 12.89 -5.10
CA PHE A 197 7.59 12.42 -5.81
C PHE A 197 8.24 13.48 -6.71
N GLY A 198 7.97 14.76 -6.43
CA GLY A 198 8.63 15.86 -7.13
C GLY A 198 8.24 16.02 -8.60
N GLY A 199 7.04 15.60 -8.97
CA GLY A 199 6.47 15.75 -10.31
C GLY A 199 6.63 14.53 -11.22
N VAL A 200 7.26 13.44 -10.73
CA VAL A 200 7.38 12.19 -11.51
C VAL A 200 6.31 11.15 -11.15
N GLY A 201 5.60 11.38 -10.06
CA GLY A 201 4.49 10.53 -9.63
C GLY A 201 3.16 10.95 -10.24
N PRO A 202 2.11 10.12 -10.06
CA PRO A 202 0.78 10.44 -10.59
C PRO A 202 0.07 11.53 -9.78
N ASP A 203 -0.81 12.27 -10.44
CA ASP A 203 -1.72 13.20 -9.79
C ASP A 203 -2.58 12.53 -8.74
N ARG A 204 -2.99 13.28 -7.74
CA ARG A 204 -3.83 12.82 -6.64
C ARG A 204 -5.02 13.76 -6.44
N ASN A 205 -6.11 13.21 -5.88
CA ASN A 205 -7.21 14.05 -5.43
C ASN A 205 -7.27 14.02 -3.90
N ALA A 206 -7.49 15.17 -3.27
CA ALA A 206 -7.65 15.22 -1.82
C ALA A 206 -8.88 14.43 -1.37
N CYS A 207 -8.74 13.71 -0.26
CA CYS A 207 -9.77 12.80 0.25
C CYS A 207 -11.07 13.53 0.60
N ILE A 208 -12.19 12.96 0.19
CA ILE A 208 -13.55 13.43 0.54
C ILE A 208 -14.14 12.69 1.75
N GLU A 209 -13.36 11.83 2.39
CA GLU A 209 -13.75 11.08 3.61
C GLU A 209 -15.00 10.21 3.46
N CYS A 210 -15.17 9.60 2.29
CA CYS A 210 -16.34 8.78 1.96
C CYS A 210 -16.43 7.43 2.72
N GLY A 211 -15.38 7.01 3.42
CA GLY A 211 -15.34 5.73 4.16
C GLY A 211 -15.21 4.47 3.31
N GLU A 212 -15.05 4.57 1.99
CA GLU A 212 -15.10 3.44 1.05
C GLU A 212 -13.74 2.79 0.76
N CYS A 213 -12.73 2.95 1.63
CA CYS A 213 -11.37 2.48 1.35
C CYS A 213 -11.27 0.98 1.09
N MET A 214 -12.09 0.14 1.75
CA MET A 214 -12.06 -1.32 1.56
C MET A 214 -12.70 -1.80 0.26
N THR A 215 -13.49 -0.99 -0.40
CA THR A 215 -14.03 -1.29 -1.74
C THR A 215 -13.16 -0.76 -2.88
N GLY A 216 -11.99 -0.23 -2.54
CA GLY A 216 -11.12 0.51 -3.44
C GLY A 216 -11.45 1.99 -3.45
N CYS A 217 -10.47 2.84 -3.68
CA CYS A 217 -10.66 4.29 -3.69
C CYS A 217 -10.97 4.78 -5.09
N ARG A 218 -12.23 5.10 -5.37
CA ARG A 218 -12.68 5.69 -6.65
C ARG A 218 -12.34 7.18 -6.81
N HIS A 219 -11.79 7.78 -5.75
CA HIS A 219 -11.55 9.22 -5.66
C HIS A 219 -10.07 9.59 -5.73
N ASN A 220 -9.21 8.68 -6.18
CA ASN A 220 -7.77 8.92 -6.34
C ASN A 220 -7.04 9.43 -5.09
N ALA A 221 -7.60 9.21 -3.89
CA ALA A 221 -7.03 9.73 -2.64
C ALA A 221 -6.19 8.70 -1.87
N LYS A 222 -6.57 7.41 -1.89
CA LYS A 222 -5.84 6.36 -1.19
C LYS A 222 -4.54 5.98 -1.90
N ASN A 223 -3.45 5.85 -1.15
CA ASN A 223 -2.13 5.49 -1.65
C ASN A 223 -2.04 3.98 -1.92
N THR A 224 -2.50 3.56 -3.12
CA THR A 224 -2.30 2.20 -3.62
C THR A 224 -0.91 2.09 -4.26
N LEU A 225 -0.40 0.86 -4.42
CA LEU A 225 0.92 0.62 -5.02
C LEU A 225 1.02 1.05 -6.49
N MET A 226 -0.10 1.14 -7.19
CA MET A 226 -0.15 1.74 -8.54
C MET A 226 0.14 3.24 -8.55
N LYS A 227 0.08 3.91 -7.40
CA LYS A 227 0.24 5.36 -7.27
C LYS A 227 1.57 5.76 -6.62
N ASN A 228 2.46 4.79 -6.44
CA ASN A 228 3.80 4.97 -5.89
C ASN A 228 4.79 3.97 -6.50
N TYR A 229 5.07 2.85 -5.84
CA TYR A 229 6.11 1.91 -6.27
C TYR A 229 5.97 1.44 -7.73
N LEU A 230 4.77 1.07 -8.18
CA LEU A 230 4.57 0.61 -9.56
C LEU A 230 4.64 1.78 -10.55
N ALA A 231 4.02 2.92 -10.23
CA ALA A 231 4.09 4.09 -11.10
C ALA A 231 5.53 4.59 -11.31
N LEU A 232 6.38 4.47 -10.28
CA LEU A 232 7.79 4.87 -10.38
C LEU A 232 8.66 3.79 -11.06
N ALA A 233 8.18 2.55 -11.16
CA ALA A 233 8.88 1.46 -11.83
C ALA A 233 8.56 1.37 -13.33
N GLU A 234 7.44 1.95 -13.79
CA GLU A 234 6.99 2.04 -15.19
C GLU A 234 7.64 3.21 -15.93
#